data_f525c49dfe378465c9a532402542a9c5
#
_entry.id   f525c49dfe378465c9a532402542a9c5
#
_cell.length_a   1.000
_cell.length_b   1.000
_cell.length_c   1.000
_cell.angle_alpha   90.00
_cell.angle_beta   90.00
_cell.angle_gamma   90.00
#
_symmetry.space_group_name_H-M   'P 1'
#
loop_
_entity.id
_entity.type
_entity.pdbx_description
1 polymer ?
#
loop_
_entity_poly.entity_id
_entity_poly.type
_entity_poly.pdbx_seq_one_letter_code
_entity_poly.pdbx_strand_id
1 'polypeptide(L)'
;MKVSYSEIYNETVNDLIDTSKKNLEIRESPRGIFVNNLSEITVTNVEKAMQILNKGENNRIIAETKLNEKSSRSHTIFKINIEFNIKDKNNNNNNNNAEKKFYSQLNLVDLAGSENVSKAKCEGLRIKEGGNINKSLLALSNVINKLSQNNKNFVNYRDSKLTRLLQSSLGGNSKTSIICTMIDDNNHYSETLNTLHFGIKAKNVKTTVKENEILNDQKKISMENQALRNKIKMLEKLFHDL
;
A
#
# COMPACT_ATOMS: atom_id res chain seq x y z
N MET A 1 6.00 0.83 17.78
CA MET A 1 5.65 1.21 16.40
C MET A 1 6.90 1.33 15.57
N LYS A 2 6.82 1.05 14.26
CA LYS A 2 7.93 1.26 13.31
C LYS A 2 7.43 2.12 12.15
N VAL A 3 8.26 3.01 11.66
CA VAL A 3 7.94 3.85 10.50
C VAL A 3 8.95 3.63 9.38
N SER A 4 8.47 3.73 8.14
CA SER A 4 9.28 3.74 6.93
C SER A 4 8.74 4.78 5.96
N TYR A 5 9.60 5.34 5.11
CA TYR A 5 9.23 6.35 4.15
C TYR A 5 9.90 6.08 2.82
N SER A 6 9.09 5.89 1.79
CA SER A 6 9.56 5.54 0.46
C SER A 6 8.99 6.47 -0.60
N GLU A 7 9.76 6.66 -1.67
CA GLU A 7 9.37 7.37 -2.88
C GLU A 7 9.26 6.39 -4.04
N ILE A 8 8.26 6.58 -4.89
CA ILE A 8 8.17 5.93 -6.20
C ILE A 8 8.34 7.00 -7.26
N TYR A 9 9.46 6.96 -7.96
CA TYR A 9 9.78 7.88 -9.03
C TYR A 9 10.25 7.10 -10.25
N ASN A 10 9.64 7.36 -11.41
CA ASN A 10 9.99 6.68 -12.66
C ASN A 10 10.00 5.15 -12.54
N GLU A 11 8.96 4.59 -11.90
CA GLU A 11 8.82 3.14 -11.63
C GLU A 11 10.00 2.54 -10.82
N THR A 12 10.73 3.36 -10.07
CA THR A 12 11.74 2.91 -9.10
C THR A 12 11.31 3.26 -7.68
N VAL A 13 11.60 2.37 -6.72
CA VAL A 13 11.30 2.59 -5.30
C VAL A 13 12.58 2.99 -4.59
N ASN A 14 12.59 4.15 -3.95
CA ASN A 14 13.74 4.68 -3.22
C ASN A 14 13.38 4.91 -1.75
N ASP A 15 14.36 4.78 -0.88
CA ASP A 15 14.23 5.07 0.54
C ASP A 15 14.46 6.57 0.78
N LEU A 16 13.49 7.24 1.43
CA LEU A 16 13.62 8.66 1.79
C LEU A 16 14.30 8.88 3.14
N ILE A 17 14.44 7.84 3.97
CA ILE A 17 15.14 7.92 5.25
C ILE A 17 16.64 7.73 5.06
N ASP A 18 17.01 6.77 4.19
CA ASP A 18 18.39 6.46 3.81
C ASP A 18 18.55 6.57 2.30
N THR A 19 19.03 7.71 1.83
CA THR A 19 19.15 8.07 0.40
C THR A 19 20.19 7.23 -0.36
N SER A 20 21.01 6.43 0.31
CA SER A 20 21.90 5.47 -0.33
C SER A 20 21.15 4.27 -0.94
N LYS A 21 19.96 3.97 -0.41
CA LYS A 21 19.12 2.84 -0.81
C LYS A 21 18.17 3.24 -1.95
N LYS A 22 18.54 2.89 -3.15
CA LYS A 22 17.79 3.20 -4.39
C LYS A 22 17.38 1.93 -5.11
N ASN A 23 16.34 2.04 -5.95
CA ASN A 23 15.81 0.96 -6.78
C ASN A 23 15.53 -0.32 -5.99
N LEU A 24 14.82 -0.18 -4.87
CA LEU A 24 14.48 -1.28 -3.99
C LEU A 24 13.44 -2.20 -4.63
N GLU A 25 13.56 -3.49 -4.35
CA GLU A 25 12.65 -4.51 -4.86
C GLU A 25 11.38 -4.62 -4.03
N ILE A 26 10.24 -4.81 -4.71
CA ILE A 26 8.98 -5.15 -4.06
C ILE A 26 8.87 -6.67 -3.99
N ARG A 27 8.68 -7.19 -2.79
CA ARG A 27 8.51 -8.62 -2.51
C ARG A 27 7.17 -8.91 -1.84
N GLU A 28 6.82 -10.18 -1.78
CA GLU A 28 5.61 -10.67 -1.14
C GLU A 28 5.96 -11.62 0.00
N SER A 29 5.24 -11.50 1.10
CA SER A 29 5.34 -12.35 2.28
C SER A 29 3.94 -12.78 2.71
N PRO A 30 3.81 -13.74 3.64
CA PRO A 30 2.51 -14.08 4.24
C PRO A 30 1.77 -12.89 4.89
N ARG A 31 2.51 -11.84 5.27
CA ARG A 31 1.96 -10.58 5.82
C ARG A 31 1.56 -9.57 4.73
N GLY A 32 1.76 -9.89 3.45
CA GLY A 32 1.46 -9.02 2.31
C GLY A 32 2.70 -8.50 1.60
N ILE A 33 2.51 -7.42 0.85
CA ILE A 33 3.54 -6.82 -0.01
C ILE A 33 4.39 -5.85 0.78
N PHE A 34 5.71 -5.92 0.58
CA PHE A 34 6.68 -5.06 1.24
C PHE A 34 7.83 -4.69 0.30
N VAL A 35 8.56 -3.64 0.68
CA VAL A 35 9.78 -3.21 -0.02
C VAL A 35 10.98 -3.82 0.70
N ASN A 36 11.75 -4.61 -0.02
CA ASN A 36 12.94 -5.27 0.52
C ASN A 36 14.02 -4.23 0.85
N ASN A 37 14.69 -4.37 1.99
CA ASN A 37 15.76 -3.47 2.48
C ASN A 37 15.34 -2.01 2.75
N LEU A 38 14.04 -1.68 2.73
CA LEU A 38 13.57 -0.36 3.14
C LEU A 38 13.87 -0.11 4.61
N SER A 39 14.33 1.09 4.95
CA SER A 39 14.62 1.47 6.34
C SER A 39 13.35 1.51 7.18
N GLU A 40 13.36 0.77 8.30
CA GLU A 40 12.31 0.82 9.31
C GLU A 40 12.90 1.33 10.62
N ILE A 41 12.36 2.44 11.13
CA ILE A 41 12.83 3.07 12.38
C ILE A 41 11.79 2.87 13.47
N THR A 42 12.22 2.37 14.63
CA THR A 42 11.35 2.27 15.80
C THR A 42 11.09 3.66 16.39
N VAL A 43 9.79 3.97 16.57
CA VAL A 43 9.31 5.22 17.16
C VAL A 43 8.47 4.95 18.40
N THR A 44 8.62 5.79 19.40
CA THR A 44 7.94 5.68 20.70
C THR A 44 6.90 6.77 20.93
N ASN A 45 7.03 7.89 20.20
CA ASN A 45 6.15 9.06 20.30
C ASN A 45 5.93 9.70 18.92
N VAL A 46 5.00 10.64 18.87
CA VAL A 46 4.61 11.35 17.65
C VAL A 46 5.74 12.26 17.16
N GLU A 47 6.46 12.94 18.07
CA GLU A 47 7.54 13.87 17.74
C GLU A 47 8.64 13.17 16.95
N LYS A 48 9.01 11.94 17.36
CA LYS A 48 10.02 11.15 16.64
C LYS A 48 9.52 10.70 15.26
N ALA A 49 8.24 10.38 15.12
CA ALA A 49 7.65 10.05 13.83
C ALA A 49 7.66 11.26 12.89
N MET A 50 7.31 12.44 13.40
CA MET A 50 7.34 13.70 12.64
C MET A 50 8.77 14.11 12.25
N GLN A 51 9.76 13.89 13.11
CA GLN A 51 11.18 14.14 12.76
C GLN A 51 11.63 13.28 11.58
N ILE A 52 11.20 12.01 11.54
CA ILE A 52 11.52 11.11 10.44
C ILE A 52 10.80 11.53 9.14
N LEU A 53 9.53 11.91 9.23
CA LEU A 53 8.78 12.44 8.11
C LEU A 53 9.49 13.68 7.53
N ASN A 54 9.80 14.68 8.37
CA ASN A 54 10.48 15.92 7.97
C ASN A 54 11.86 15.63 7.37
N LYS A 55 12.61 14.68 7.92
CA LYS A 55 13.90 14.25 7.35
C LYS A 55 13.71 13.70 5.92
N GLY A 56 12.70 12.86 5.72
CA GLY A 56 12.40 12.27 4.40
C GLY A 56 11.97 13.35 3.39
N GLU A 57 11.13 14.31 3.80
CA GLU A 57 10.75 15.44 2.96
C GLU A 57 11.97 16.28 2.56
N ASN A 58 12.86 16.60 3.49
CA ASN A 58 14.09 17.32 3.18
C ASN A 58 14.96 16.56 2.18
N ASN A 59 15.06 15.23 2.31
CA ASN A 59 15.80 14.40 1.36
C ASN A 59 15.15 14.40 -0.03
N ARG A 60 13.79 14.44 -0.10
CA ARG A 60 13.03 14.58 -1.34
C ARG A 60 13.35 15.91 -2.02
N ILE A 61 13.26 17.03 -1.29
CA ILE A 61 13.57 18.40 -1.78
C ILE A 61 15.00 18.51 -2.29
N ILE A 62 16.00 17.99 -1.56
CA ILE A 62 17.41 18.02 -1.98
C ILE A 62 17.60 17.26 -3.31
N ALA A 63 16.87 16.19 -3.53
CA ALA A 63 16.89 15.44 -4.79
C ALA A 63 16.22 16.24 -5.93
N GLU A 64 15.23 17.10 -5.62
CA GLU A 64 14.53 17.98 -6.59
C GLU A 64 15.42 19.11 -7.13
N THR A 65 16.17 19.80 -6.27
CA THR A 65 17.04 20.92 -6.68
C THR A 65 18.06 20.54 -7.73
N LYS A 66 18.36 19.23 -7.87
CA LYS A 66 19.27 18.69 -8.89
C LYS A 66 18.60 18.33 -10.22
N LEU A 67 17.26 18.20 -10.29
CA LEU A 67 16.56 17.56 -11.43
C LEU A 67 15.20 18.19 -11.84
N ASN A 68 14.83 19.41 -11.40
CA ASN A 68 13.53 20.06 -11.60
C ASN A 68 12.35 19.39 -10.87
N GLU A 69 11.43 20.21 -10.30
CA GLU A 69 10.11 19.89 -9.69
C GLU A 69 9.71 18.40 -9.63
N LYS A 70 10.48 17.63 -8.86
CA LYS A 70 10.31 16.17 -8.78
C LYS A 70 9.13 15.79 -7.89
N SER A 71 8.72 16.68 -6.97
CA SER A 71 7.62 16.43 -6.02
C SER A 71 6.29 16.22 -6.73
N SER A 72 6.00 17.02 -7.75
CA SER A 72 4.79 16.83 -8.56
C SER A 72 4.80 15.54 -9.39
N ARG A 73 5.94 14.85 -9.47
CA ARG A 73 6.18 13.70 -10.36
C ARG A 73 6.51 12.40 -9.65
N SER A 74 6.54 12.39 -8.34
CA SER A 74 6.81 11.20 -7.54
C SER A 74 5.66 10.92 -6.57
N HIS A 75 5.39 9.63 -6.31
CA HIS A 75 4.47 9.23 -5.25
C HIS A 75 5.28 8.96 -4.00
N THR A 76 4.76 9.31 -2.83
CA THR A 76 5.39 8.95 -1.57
C THR A 76 4.47 8.11 -0.70
N ILE A 77 5.04 7.19 0.06
CA ILE A 77 4.33 6.32 0.99
C ILE A 77 5.04 6.39 2.35
N PHE A 78 4.42 7.07 3.31
CA PHE A 78 4.82 7.02 4.71
C PHE A 78 4.01 5.94 5.41
N LYS A 79 4.69 4.90 5.89
CA LYS A 79 4.08 3.71 6.48
C LYS A 79 4.36 3.64 7.96
N ILE A 80 3.32 3.40 8.75
CA ILE A 80 3.39 3.16 10.19
C ILE A 80 2.93 1.73 10.47
N ASN A 81 3.83 0.89 10.96
CA ASN A 81 3.55 -0.46 11.42
C ASN A 81 3.37 -0.46 12.93
N ILE A 82 2.23 -0.99 13.41
CA ILE A 82 1.85 -1.04 14.81
C ILE A 82 1.70 -2.51 15.21
N GLU A 83 2.45 -2.95 16.20
CA GLU A 83 2.25 -4.24 16.86
C GLU A 83 1.77 -3.99 18.29
N PHE A 84 0.76 -4.71 18.73
CA PHE A 84 0.21 -4.60 20.09
C PHE A 84 -0.29 -5.95 20.60
N ASN A 85 -0.29 -6.09 21.92
CA ASN A 85 -0.78 -7.29 22.60
C ASN A 85 -2.10 -6.98 23.29
N ILE A 86 -3.07 -7.87 23.16
CA ILE A 86 -4.31 -7.83 23.94
C ILE A 86 -4.28 -8.98 24.93
N LYS A 87 -4.45 -8.66 26.22
CA LYS A 87 -4.63 -9.66 27.28
C LYS A 87 -6.11 -10.05 27.32
N ASP A 88 -6.40 -11.33 27.18
CA ASP A 88 -7.76 -11.86 27.29
C ASP A 88 -8.18 -11.85 28.76
N LYS A 89 -9.02 -10.90 29.17
CA LYS A 89 -9.48 -10.74 30.56
C LYS A 89 -10.52 -11.78 31.00
N ASN A 90 -11.06 -12.57 30.05
CA ASN A 90 -12.20 -13.44 30.30
C ASN A 90 -11.86 -14.90 30.67
N ASN A 91 -10.57 -15.27 30.74
CA ASN A 91 -10.16 -16.59 31.16
C ASN A 91 -9.76 -16.61 32.64
N ASN A 92 -10.76 -16.60 33.55
CA ASN A 92 -10.56 -16.73 35.00
C ASN A 92 -10.15 -18.15 35.46
N ASN A 93 -10.04 -19.10 34.53
CA ASN A 93 -9.66 -20.48 34.89
C ASN A 93 -8.32 -20.84 34.26
N ASN A 94 -7.31 -21.01 35.11
CA ASN A 94 -6.01 -21.62 34.87
C ASN A 94 -4.98 -20.80 34.06
N ASN A 95 -4.08 -20.16 34.79
CA ASN A 95 -2.63 -19.93 34.56
C ASN A 95 -2.04 -19.74 33.16
N ASN A 96 -2.85 -19.63 32.11
CA ASN A 96 -2.42 -19.28 30.76
C ASN A 96 -3.10 -17.97 30.31
N ASN A 97 -2.53 -16.84 30.71
CA ASN A 97 -2.80 -15.54 30.11
C ASN A 97 -2.36 -15.60 28.64
N ALA A 98 -3.22 -16.11 27.76
CA ALA A 98 -2.94 -16.16 26.33
C ALA A 98 -2.95 -14.73 25.79
N GLU A 99 -1.78 -14.12 25.68
CA GLU A 99 -1.62 -12.85 24.97
C GLU A 99 -1.83 -13.07 23.49
N LYS A 100 -2.82 -12.39 22.93
CA LYS A 100 -2.99 -12.32 21.47
C LYS A 100 -2.20 -11.13 20.94
N LYS A 101 -1.35 -11.39 19.96
CA LYS A 101 -0.60 -10.34 19.24
C LYS A 101 -1.32 -9.96 17.96
N PHE A 102 -1.48 -8.67 17.78
CA PHE A 102 -2.07 -8.11 16.57
C PHE A 102 -1.10 -7.18 15.88
N TYR A 103 -1.26 -7.05 14.56
CA TYR A 103 -0.54 -6.04 13.84
C TYR A 103 -1.50 -5.21 12.97
N SER A 104 -1.20 -3.93 12.84
CA SER A 104 -1.92 -3.00 11.98
C SER A 104 -0.91 -2.15 11.20
N GLN A 105 -1.32 -1.69 10.03
CA GLN A 105 -0.50 -0.85 9.18
C GLN A 105 -1.32 0.35 8.72
N LEU A 106 -0.78 1.55 8.91
CA LEU A 106 -1.30 2.78 8.34
C LEU A 106 -0.37 3.24 7.21
N ASN A 107 -0.92 3.44 6.03
CA ASN A 107 -0.21 4.02 4.88
C ASN A 107 -0.77 5.42 4.63
N LEU A 108 0.09 6.44 4.73
CA LEU A 108 -0.19 7.80 4.28
C LEU A 108 0.48 7.95 2.91
N VAL A 109 -0.34 8.23 1.90
CA VAL A 109 0.10 8.21 0.49
C VAL A 109 -0.14 9.58 -0.11
N ASP A 110 0.92 10.18 -0.64
CA ASP A 110 0.88 11.37 -1.47
C ASP A 110 1.19 10.98 -2.91
N LEU A 111 0.23 11.19 -3.80
CA LEU A 111 0.35 10.80 -5.21
C LEU A 111 0.98 11.90 -6.02
N ALA A 112 1.67 11.53 -7.10
CA ALA A 112 2.09 12.48 -8.13
C ALA A 112 0.90 13.20 -8.73
N GLY A 113 1.13 14.37 -9.31
CA GLY A 113 0.11 15.15 -9.97
C GLY A 113 -0.58 14.40 -11.11
N SER A 114 -1.88 14.60 -11.24
CA SER A 114 -2.71 13.96 -12.27
C SER A 114 -2.84 14.80 -13.53
N GLU A 115 -2.19 15.95 -13.60
CA GLU A 115 -2.20 16.86 -14.75
C GLU A 115 -1.58 16.23 -15.99
N ASN A 116 -2.10 16.61 -17.15
CA ASN A 116 -1.66 16.08 -18.44
C ASN A 116 -0.28 16.65 -18.81
N VAL A 117 0.76 15.80 -18.79
CA VAL A 117 2.13 16.17 -19.20
C VAL A 117 2.20 16.64 -20.67
N SER A 118 1.20 16.33 -21.49
CA SER A 118 1.12 16.79 -22.89
C SER A 118 1.00 18.30 -23.04
N LYS A 119 0.59 19.04 -21.98
CA LYS A 119 0.55 20.50 -21.98
C LYS A 119 1.94 21.15 -21.74
N ALA A 120 2.88 20.40 -21.15
CA ALA A 120 4.24 20.86 -21.00
C ALA A 120 5.03 20.52 -22.28
N LYS A 121 5.51 21.54 -23.01
CA LYS A 121 6.44 21.40 -24.15
C LYS A 121 7.73 20.73 -23.68
N CYS A 122 7.76 19.38 -23.70
CA CYS A 122 8.89 18.58 -23.21
C CYS A 122 9.55 17.83 -24.36
N GLU A 123 10.87 17.93 -24.49
CA GLU A 123 11.69 17.21 -25.47
C GLU A 123 12.49 16.07 -24.83
N GLY A 124 12.64 14.96 -25.54
CA GLY A 124 13.58 13.89 -25.24
C GLY A 124 13.30 13.07 -23.97
N LEU A 125 14.21 13.06 -23.00
CA LEU A 125 14.14 12.29 -21.76
C LEU A 125 12.92 12.60 -20.89
N ARG A 126 12.40 13.83 -20.98
CA ARG A 126 11.18 14.26 -20.25
C ARG A 126 9.91 13.59 -20.75
N ILE A 127 9.87 13.15 -22.01
CA ILE A 127 8.73 12.39 -22.55
C ILE A 127 8.63 11.01 -21.92
N LYS A 128 9.77 10.31 -21.73
CA LYS A 128 9.80 8.99 -21.04
C LYS A 128 9.44 9.11 -19.56
N GLU A 129 9.93 10.14 -18.89
CA GLU A 129 9.62 10.40 -17.49
C GLU A 129 8.13 10.68 -17.30
N GLY A 130 7.56 11.62 -18.05
CA GLY A 130 6.13 11.92 -18.02
C GLY A 130 5.26 10.72 -18.40
N GLY A 131 5.73 9.87 -19.33
CA GLY A 131 5.09 8.60 -19.66
C GLY A 131 5.01 7.62 -18.47
N ASN A 132 6.02 7.53 -17.65
CA ASN A 132 6.04 6.64 -16.49
C ASN A 132 5.19 7.16 -15.32
N ILE A 133 5.12 8.48 -15.10
CA ILE A 133 4.24 9.10 -14.10
C ILE A 133 2.77 8.83 -14.48
N ASN A 134 2.40 9.13 -15.72
CA ASN A 134 1.06 8.87 -16.21
C ASN A 134 0.73 7.37 -16.22
N LYS A 135 1.72 6.49 -16.45
CA LYS A 135 1.56 5.04 -16.41
C LYS A 135 1.13 4.56 -15.02
N SER A 136 1.74 5.06 -13.94
CA SER A 136 1.39 4.65 -12.59
C SER A 136 -0.03 5.08 -12.18
N LEU A 137 -0.42 6.32 -12.53
CA LEU A 137 -1.77 6.83 -12.28
C LEU A 137 -2.81 6.17 -13.18
N LEU A 138 -2.48 5.89 -14.44
CA LEU A 138 -3.34 5.12 -15.34
C LEU A 138 -3.54 3.70 -14.85
N ALA A 139 -2.48 3.03 -14.38
CA ALA A 139 -2.57 1.71 -13.77
C ALA A 139 -3.47 1.73 -12.53
N LEU A 140 -3.34 2.77 -11.66
CA LEU A 140 -4.21 2.96 -10.51
C LEU A 140 -5.68 3.13 -10.92
N SER A 141 -5.94 3.97 -11.92
CA SER A 141 -7.29 4.19 -12.47
C SER A 141 -7.89 2.90 -13.03
N ASN A 142 -7.11 2.10 -13.75
CA ASN A 142 -7.53 0.81 -14.29
C ASN A 142 -7.87 -0.20 -13.19
N VAL A 143 -7.05 -0.25 -12.12
CA VAL A 143 -7.30 -1.10 -10.95
C VAL A 143 -8.61 -0.68 -10.27
N ILE A 144 -8.78 0.61 -9.97
CA ILE A 144 -10.02 1.15 -9.36
C ILE A 144 -11.24 0.86 -10.24
N ASN A 145 -11.13 1.05 -11.55
CA ASN A 145 -12.23 0.78 -12.49
C ASN A 145 -12.65 -0.70 -12.47
N LYS A 146 -11.68 -1.62 -12.48
CA LYS A 146 -11.96 -3.07 -12.38
C LYS A 146 -12.58 -3.46 -11.05
N LEU A 147 -12.08 -2.93 -9.93
CA LEU A 147 -12.59 -3.20 -8.60
C LEU A 147 -14.00 -2.65 -8.38
N SER A 148 -14.34 -1.52 -9.01
CA SER A 148 -15.66 -0.88 -8.90
C SER A 148 -16.76 -1.65 -9.62
N GLN A 149 -16.45 -2.50 -10.59
CA GLN A 149 -17.42 -3.20 -11.46
C GLN A 149 -18.00 -4.49 -10.85
N ASN A 150 -17.68 -4.85 -9.60
CA ASN A 150 -18.11 -6.09 -8.92
C ASN A 150 -17.85 -7.40 -9.72
N ASN A 151 -17.16 -7.33 -10.83
CA ASN A 151 -16.81 -8.51 -11.63
C ASN A 151 -15.58 -9.18 -11.02
N LYS A 152 -15.63 -10.50 -10.85
CA LYS A 152 -14.49 -11.33 -10.38
C LYS A 152 -13.35 -11.41 -11.40
N ASN A 153 -13.18 -10.40 -12.23
CA ASN A 153 -12.13 -10.35 -13.24
C ASN A 153 -10.77 -10.15 -12.57
N PHE A 154 -9.76 -10.78 -13.13
CA PHE A 154 -8.39 -10.64 -12.69
C PHE A 154 -7.97 -9.15 -12.72
N VAL A 155 -7.49 -8.66 -11.58
CA VAL A 155 -6.97 -7.30 -11.42
C VAL A 155 -5.44 -7.33 -11.47
N ASN A 156 -4.85 -6.70 -12.47
CA ASN A 156 -3.40 -6.68 -12.62
C ASN A 156 -2.78 -5.53 -11.81
N TYR A 157 -2.36 -5.82 -10.59
CA TYR A 157 -1.66 -4.85 -9.73
C TYR A 157 -0.18 -4.67 -10.11
N ARG A 158 0.36 -5.51 -11.00
CA ARG A 158 1.79 -5.50 -11.37
C ARG A 158 2.13 -4.52 -12.49
N ASP A 159 1.14 -3.83 -13.06
CA ASP A 159 1.35 -2.85 -14.12
C ASP A 159 2.16 -1.63 -13.67
N SER A 160 2.15 -1.33 -12.35
CA SER A 160 3.02 -0.32 -11.75
C SER A 160 3.47 -0.69 -10.34
N LYS A 161 4.60 -0.10 -9.91
CA LYS A 161 5.10 -0.25 -8.53
C LYS A 161 4.10 0.31 -7.52
N LEU A 162 3.41 1.41 -7.86
CA LEU A 162 2.37 2.02 -7.04
C LEU A 162 1.22 1.05 -6.77
N THR A 163 0.59 0.52 -7.81
CA THR A 163 -0.54 -0.41 -7.67
C THR A 163 -0.15 -1.68 -6.96
N ARG A 164 1.09 -2.16 -7.15
CA ARG A 164 1.62 -3.32 -6.44
C ARG A 164 1.73 -3.05 -4.94
N LEU A 165 2.30 -1.90 -4.52
CA LEU A 165 2.45 -1.54 -3.10
C LEU A 165 1.10 -1.24 -2.43
N LEU A 166 0.14 -0.69 -3.18
CA LEU A 166 -1.19 -0.37 -2.68
C LEU A 166 -2.21 -1.52 -2.80
N GLN A 167 -1.81 -2.70 -3.26
CA GLN A 167 -2.72 -3.82 -3.54
C GLN A 167 -3.63 -4.14 -2.35
N SER A 168 -3.10 -4.24 -1.13
CA SER A 168 -3.88 -4.50 0.08
C SER A 168 -4.84 -3.36 0.41
N SER A 169 -4.45 -2.13 0.12
CA SER A 169 -5.24 -0.92 0.38
C SER A 169 -6.38 -0.73 -0.63
N LEU A 170 -6.23 -1.19 -1.87
CA LEU A 170 -7.20 -0.93 -2.93
C LEU A 170 -8.32 -1.99 -2.99
N GLY A 171 -8.03 -3.26 -2.76
CA GLY A 171 -9.03 -4.33 -2.88
C GLY A 171 -8.85 -5.46 -1.87
N GLY A 172 -8.04 -5.26 -0.84
CA GLY A 172 -7.69 -6.27 0.16
C GLY A 172 -8.24 -5.99 1.56
N ASN A 173 -7.47 -6.42 2.55
CA ASN A 173 -7.80 -6.27 3.98
C ASN A 173 -7.43 -4.87 4.48
N SER A 174 -8.22 -3.86 4.17
CA SER A 174 -7.96 -2.48 4.60
C SER A 174 -9.23 -1.62 4.64
N LYS A 175 -9.16 -0.53 5.40
CA LYS A 175 -10.05 0.64 5.26
C LYS A 175 -9.27 1.71 4.52
N THR A 176 -9.79 2.17 3.39
CA THR A 176 -9.12 3.14 2.53
C THR A 176 -9.97 4.39 2.38
N SER A 177 -9.37 5.54 2.61
CA SER A 177 -9.96 6.86 2.34
C SER A 177 -9.15 7.55 1.25
N ILE A 178 -9.84 8.17 0.31
CA ILE A 178 -9.21 8.90 -0.81
C ILE A 178 -9.65 10.36 -0.71
N ILE A 179 -8.67 11.26 -0.73
CA ILE A 179 -8.89 12.71 -0.77
C ILE A 179 -8.64 13.15 -2.22
N CYS A 180 -9.66 13.71 -2.84
CA CYS A 180 -9.59 14.27 -4.18
C CYS A 180 -9.53 15.79 -4.09
N THR A 181 -8.43 16.39 -4.55
CA THR A 181 -8.27 17.84 -4.63
C THR A 181 -8.74 18.33 -6.00
N MET A 182 -9.48 19.43 -6.01
CA MET A 182 -10.06 20.00 -7.22
C MET A 182 -9.95 21.52 -7.18
N ILE A 183 -9.94 22.15 -8.35
CA ILE A 183 -9.95 23.59 -8.49
C ILE A 183 -11.24 24.02 -9.21
N ASP A 184 -11.85 25.11 -8.74
CA ASP A 184 -12.99 25.75 -9.38
C ASP A 184 -12.50 26.82 -10.37
N ASP A 185 -12.09 26.34 -11.56
CA ASP A 185 -11.61 27.19 -12.65
C ASP A 185 -11.98 26.55 -14.00
N ASN A 186 -12.53 27.35 -14.89
CA ASN A 186 -12.93 26.91 -16.24
C ASN A 186 -11.78 26.33 -17.06
N ASN A 187 -10.55 26.82 -16.87
CA ASN A 187 -9.36 26.32 -17.57
C ASN A 187 -9.00 24.88 -17.16
N HIS A 188 -9.45 24.44 -15.97
CA HIS A 188 -9.17 23.12 -15.40
C HIS A 188 -10.41 22.22 -15.31
N TYR A 189 -11.50 22.59 -16.02
CA TYR A 189 -12.77 21.86 -15.97
C TYR A 189 -12.59 20.35 -16.29
N SER A 190 -11.86 20.02 -17.34
CA SER A 190 -11.64 18.62 -17.73
C SER A 190 -10.86 17.80 -16.67
N GLU A 191 -9.91 18.43 -15.99
CA GLU A 191 -9.12 17.79 -14.93
C GLU A 191 -9.98 17.56 -13.69
N THR A 192 -10.77 18.54 -13.29
CA THR A 192 -11.75 18.45 -12.20
C THR A 192 -12.77 17.34 -12.47
N LEU A 193 -13.33 17.28 -13.69
CA LEU A 193 -14.28 16.26 -14.10
C LEU A 193 -13.67 14.84 -14.04
N ASN A 194 -12.43 14.67 -14.52
CA ASN A 194 -11.71 13.39 -14.43
C ASN A 194 -11.47 12.96 -12.98
N THR A 195 -11.13 13.89 -12.09
CA THR A 195 -10.95 13.65 -10.66
C THR A 195 -12.27 13.22 -10.01
N LEU A 196 -13.39 13.86 -10.33
CA LEU A 196 -14.72 13.45 -9.86
C LEU A 196 -15.10 12.05 -10.34
N HIS A 197 -14.87 11.73 -11.61
CA HIS A 197 -15.12 10.39 -12.16
C HIS A 197 -14.27 9.33 -11.46
N PHE A 198 -13.00 9.62 -11.17
CA PHE A 198 -12.14 8.73 -10.41
C PHE A 198 -12.71 8.52 -8.99
N GLY A 199 -13.10 9.59 -8.29
CA GLY A 199 -13.67 9.53 -6.95
C GLY A 199 -14.96 8.70 -6.90
N ILE A 200 -15.87 8.85 -7.87
CA ILE A 200 -17.10 8.05 -7.97
C ILE A 200 -16.79 6.57 -8.13
N LYS A 201 -15.83 6.20 -8.98
CA LYS A 201 -15.40 4.81 -9.16
C LYS A 201 -14.75 4.26 -7.89
N ALA A 202 -13.88 5.03 -7.26
CA ALA A 202 -13.20 4.65 -6.03
C ALA A 202 -14.18 4.40 -4.88
N LYS A 203 -15.26 5.19 -4.76
CA LYS A 203 -16.32 5.00 -3.77
C LYS A 203 -17.03 3.64 -3.89
N ASN A 204 -17.09 3.06 -5.08
CA ASN A 204 -17.74 1.79 -5.33
C ASN A 204 -16.85 0.57 -5.04
N VAL A 205 -15.57 0.78 -4.72
CA VAL A 205 -14.65 -0.30 -4.38
C VAL A 205 -15.01 -0.87 -3.00
N LYS A 206 -15.21 -2.19 -2.94
CA LYS A 206 -15.51 -2.89 -1.70
C LYS A 206 -14.24 -3.55 -1.15
N THR A 207 -13.96 -3.31 0.12
CA THR A 207 -12.87 -3.95 0.86
C THR A 207 -13.44 -4.82 1.99
N THR A 208 -12.73 -5.89 2.34
CA THR A 208 -13.13 -6.76 3.45
C THR A 208 -12.11 -6.64 4.56
N VAL A 209 -12.52 -6.01 5.66
CA VAL A 209 -11.63 -5.77 6.80
C VAL A 209 -11.66 -6.96 7.74
N LYS A 210 -10.47 -7.48 8.07
CA LYS A 210 -10.26 -8.55 9.05
C LYS A 210 -9.12 -8.14 9.99
N GLU A 211 -9.22 -8.58 11.24
CA GLU A 211 -8.13 -8.41 12.19
C GLU A 211 -6.91 -9.25 11.79
N ASN A 212 -5.72 -8.68 11.93
CA ASN A 212 -4.47 -9.38 11.64
C ASN A 212 -3.87 -9.89 12.96
N GLU A 213 -4.26 -11.09 13.38
CA GLU A 213 -3.68 -11.77 14.53
C GLU A 213 -2.33 -12.41 14.15
N ILE A 214 -1.30 -12.16 14.94
CA ILE A 214 0.00 -12.84 14.81
C ILE A 214 -0.10 -14.15 15.59
N LEU A 215 -0.33 -15.25 14.89
CA LEU A 215 -0.36 -16.58 15.51
C LEU A 215 1.06 -16.98 15.93
N ASN A 216 1.20 -17.48 17.16
CA ASN A 216 2.42 -18.16 17.57
C ASN A 216 2.63 -19.42 16.71
N ASP A 217 3.88 -19.78 16.42
CA ASP A 217 4.21 -20.90 15.53
C ASP A 217 3.52 -22.22 15.94
N GLN A 218 3.36 -22.49 17.21
CA GLN A 218 2.61 -23.66 17.73
C GLN A 218 1.12 -23.62 17.35
N LYS A 219 0.47 -22.45 17.43
CA LYS A 219 -0.95 -22.28 17.02
C LYS A 219 -1.09 -22.42 15.51
N LYS A 220 -0.14 -21.90 14.74
CA LYS A 220 -0.12 -22.00 13.29
C LYS A 220 0.01 -23.45 12.84
N ILE A 221 0.95 -24.19 13.40
CA ILE A 221 1.15 -25.63 13.16
C ILE A 221 -0.09 -26.43 13.54
N SER A 222 -0.72 -26.11 14.69
CA SER A 222 -1.95 -26.77 15.13
C SER A 222 -3.11 -26.54 14.16
N MET A 223 -3.29 -25.32 13.67
CA MET A 223 -4.35 -25.00 12.68
C MET A 223 -4.10 -25.66 11.33
N GLU A 224 -2.85 -25.67 10.84
CA GLU A 224 -2.46 -26.37 9.62
C GLU A 224 -2.70 -27.89 9.74
N ASN A 225 -2.33 -28.48 10.84
CA ASN A 225 -2.58 -29.90 11.11
C ASN A 225 -4.09 -30.23 11.16
N GLN A 226 -4.90 -29.35 11.74
CA GLN A 226 -6.35 -29.53 11.79
C GLN A 226 -6.98 -29.38 10.40
N ALA A 227 -6.53 -28.42 9.60
CA ALA A 227 -6.99 -28.26 8.22
C ALA A 227 -6.60 -29.45 7.34
N LEU A 228 -5.39 -29.99 7.47
CA LEU A 228 -4.94 -31.20 6.78
C LEU A 228 -5.76 -32.42 7.18
N ARG A 229 -6.03 -32.64 8.47
CA ARG A 229 -6.89 -33.73 8.96
C ARG A 229 -8.31 -33.65 8.38
N ASN A 230 -8.90 -32.45 8.32
CA ASN A 230 -10.20 -32.24 7.72
C ASN A 230 -10.20 -32.55 6.22
N LYS A 231 -9.13 -32.18 5.52
CA LYS A 231 -8.96 -32.47 4.09
C LYS A 231 -8.80 -33.97 3.82
N ILE A 232 -8.06 -34.67 4.68
CA ILE A 232 -7.92 -36.15 4.63
C ILE A 232 -9.28 -36.81 4.82
N LYS A 233 -10.04 -36.43 5.87
CA LYS A 233 -11.39 -36.95 6.10
C LYS A 233 -12.36 -36.75 4.91
N MET A 234 -12.23 -35.60 4.25
CA MET A 234 -13.04 -35.28 3.08
C MET A 234 -12.66 -36.14 1.87
N LEU A 235 -11.38 -36.42 1.68
CA LEU A 235 -10.89 -37.31 0.63
C LEU A 235 -11.24 -38.77 0.91
N GLU A 236 -11.11 -39.24 2.16
CA GLU A 236 -11.52 -40.61 2.57
C GLU A 236 -13.00 -40.82 2.30
N LYS A 237 -13.86 -39.83 2.56
CA LYS A 237 -15.30 -39.90 2.27
C LYS A 237 -15.59 -40.00 0.77
N LEU A 238 -14.87 -39.23 -0.05
CA LEU A 238 -14.96 -39.29 -1.51
C LEU A 238 -14.51 -40.68 -2.08
N PHE A 239 -13.52 -41.30 -1.46
CA PHE A 239 -13.05 -42.64 -1.85
C PHE A 239 -13.96 -43.76 -1.37
N HIS A 240 -14.77 -43.55 -0.32
CA HIS A 240 -15.77 -44.56 0.14
C HIS A 240 -17.07 -44.49 -0.66
N ASP A 241 -17.33 -43.36 -1.29
CA ASP A 241 -18.53 -43.11 -2.12
C ASP A 241 -18.30 -43.46 -3.61
N LEU A 242 -17.10 -43.99 -3.96
CA LEU A 242 -16.70 -44.55 -5.27
C LEU A 242 -16.68 -46.09 -5.22
#